data_1059d1a854f10e9bfcbd0b02650d8c64
#
_entry.id   1059d1a854f10e9bfcbd0b02650d8c64
#
_cell.length_a   1.000
_cell.length_b   1.000
_cell.length_c   1.000
_cell.angle_alpha   90.00
_cell.angle_beta   90.00
_cell.angle_gamma   90.00
#
_symmetry.space_group_name_H-M   'P 1'
#
loop_
_entity.id
_entity.type
_entity.pdbx_description
1 polymer ?
#
loop_
_entity_poly.entity_id
_entity_poly.type
_entity_poly.pdbx_seq_one_letter_code
_entity_poly.pdbx_strand_id
1 'polypeptide(L)'
;KLIRKGRRERRMEEDYVFKIVVIGDSAVGKTQLLSRFTRDEFCFDSKSTIGIEFQTRTVQIDRKRIKAQIWDTAGQERYRAVTSAYYRGALGAMLVYDITKRHTFEHVARWVDELRAHADKSIVVMLIGNKSDLGGRAVSTDEASAFAEEQGLFFSEASALSGENVERAFLRLLQEIHANVSKKSLEAARKAYGNGREYGSDVLMLKGTKLSLSEEISLMETSAMKRASTCSCY
;
A
#
# COMPACT_ATOMS: atom_id res chain seq x y z
N LYS A 1 -38.49 -37.30 -8.03
CA LYS A 1 -37.15 -36.76 -8.44
C LYS A 1 -37.14 -35.29 -8.15
N LEU A 2 -36.61 -34.90 -6.96
CA LEU A 2 -36.37 -33.51 -6.63
C LEU A 2 -35.03 -33.10 -7.18
N ILE A 3 -35.01 -32.19 -8.14
CA ILE A 3 -33.80 -31.55 -8.66
C ILE A 3 -33.41 -30.49 -7.65
N ARG A 4 -32.39 -30.76 -6.82
CA ARG A 4 -31.68 -29.75 -6.02
C ARG A 4 -30.97 -28.79 -6.97
N LYS A 5 -31.54 -27.61 -7.22
CA LYS A 5 -30.84 -26.48 -7.85
C LYS A 5 -29.71 -26.08 -6.92
N GLY A 6 -28.48 -26.43 -7.25
CA GLY A 6 -27.29 -25.95 -6.58
C GLY A 6 -27.28 -24.42 -6.62
N ARG A 7 -27.30 -23.81 -5.43
CA ARG A 7 -27.06 -22.38 -5.23
C ARG A 7 -25.62 -22.13 -5.65
N ARG A 8 -25.38 -21.64 -6.86
CA ARG A 8 -24.10 -21.12 -7.29
C ARG A 8 -23.79 -19.94 -6.37
N GLU A 9 -22.90 -20.13 -5.42
CA GLU A 9 -22.32 -19.01 -4.66
C GLU A 9 -21.76 -18.03 -5.70
N ARG A 10 -22.42 -16.90 -5.84
CA ARG A 10 -21.89 -15.78 -6.62
C ARG A 10 -20.59 -15.36 -5.92
N ARG A 11 -19.45 -15.71 -6.49
CA ARG A 11 -18.15 -15.17 -6.12
C ARG A 11 -18.31 -13.65 -6.19
N MET A 12 -18.34 -13.01 -5.02
CA MET A 12 -18.55 -11.56 -4.95
C MET A 12 -17.31 -10.91 -5.58
N GLU A 13 -17.48 -10.33 -6.76
CA GLU A 13 -16.42 -9.67 -7.52
C GLU A 13 -15.92 -8.45 -6.73
N GLU A 14 -14.60 -8.21 -6.73
CA GLU A 14 -14.00 -7.05 -6.10
C GLU A 14 -14.26 -5.83 -6.97
N ASP A 15 -14.74 -4.73 -6.37
CA ASP A 15 -15.04 -3.49 -7.10
C ASP A 15 -13.76 -2.75 -7.50
N TYR A 16 -12.73 -2.80 -6.63
CA TYR A 16 -11.45 -2.12 -6.82
C TYR A 16 -10.28 -2.99 -6.34
N VAL A 17 -9.13 -2.81 -7.00
CA VAL A 17 -7.83 -3.34 -6.57
C VAL A 17 -6.88 -2.17 -6.41
N PHE A 18 -6.35 -1.96 -5.21
CA PHE A 18 -5.42 -0.86 -4.91
C PHE A 18 -4.05 -1.42 -4.54
N LYS A 19 -3.04 -1.03 -5.30
CA LYS A 19 -1.64 -1.30 -5.00
C LYS A 19 -1.13 -0.28 -3.99
N ILE A 20 -0.57 -0.77 -2.89
CA ILE A 20 0.05 0.02 -1.83
C ILE A 20 1.48 -0.49 -1.63
N VAL A 21 2.43 0.40 -1.46
CA VAL A 21 3.81 0.08 -1.11
C VAL A 21 4.10 0.49 0.33
N VAL A 22 4.86 -0.34 1.07
CA VAL A 22 5.31 -0.02 2.42
C VAL A 22 6.82 0.20 2.37
N ILE A 23 7.25 1.41 2.71
CA ILE A 23 8.63 1.88 2.57
C ILE A 23 9.14 2.49 3.88
N GLY A 24 10.44 2.69 3.98
CA GLY A 24 11.12 3.20 5.17
C GLY A 24 12.35 2.36 5.51
N ASP A 25 13.12 2.80 6.48
CA ASP A 25 14.37 2.18 6.89
C ASP A 25 14.23 0.71 7.33
N SER A 26 15.35 0.01 7.41
CA SER A 26 15.39 -1.35 7.97
C SER A 26 15.00 -1.35 9.46
N ALA A 27 14.31 -2.39 9.90
CA ALA A 27 13.91 -2.60 11.30
C ALA A 27 12.95 -1.56 11.92
N VAL A 28 12.34 -0.67 11.11
CA VAL A 28 11.25 0.22 11.60
C VAL A 28 9.92 -0.51 11.83
N GLY A 29 9.79 -1.76 11.36
CA GLY A 29 8.64 -2.63 11.59
C GLY A 29 7.60 -2.65 10.47
N LYS A 30 7.99 -2.39 9.22
CA LYS A 30 7.11 -2.45 8.03
C LYS A 30 6.35 -3.77 7.92
N THR A 31 7.09 -4.88 7.90
CA THR A 31 6.56 -6.24 7.84
C THR A 31 5.61 -6.54 8.98
N GLN A 32 5.92 -6.07 10.21
CA GLN A 32 5.09 -6.31 11.37
C GLN A 32 3.77 -5.52 11.30
N LEU A 33 3.79 -4.27 10.83
CA LEU A 33 2.57 -3.49 10.56
C LEU A 33 1.71 -4.19 9.51
N LEU A 34 2.32 -4.72 8.45
CA LEU A 34 1.61 -5.46 7.41
C LEU A 34 0.99 -6.76 7.94
N SER A 35 1.74 -7.57 8.69
CA SER A 35 1.24 -8.79 9.32
C SER A 35 0.12 -8.52 10.31
N ARG A 36 0.25 -7.46 11.10
CA ARG A 36 -0.81 -7.01 12.01
C ARG A 36 -2.07 -6.62 11.25
N PHE A 37 -1.95 -5.86 10.17
CA PHE A 37 -3.11 -5.47 9.37
C PHE A 37 -3.75 -6.64 8.64
N THR A 38 -2.98 -7.57 8.07
CA THR A 38 -3.52 -8.62 7.19
C THR A 38 -3.97 -9.86 7.94
N ARG A 39 -3.30 -10.23 9.05
CA ARG A 39 -3.51 -11.49 9.78
C ARG A 39 -3.74 -11.32 11.28
N ASP A 40 -3.64 -10.09 11.80
CA ASP A 40 -3.64 -9.77 13.23
C ASP A 40 -2.53 -10.51 14.01
N GLU A 41 -1.34 -10.62 13.39
CA GLU A 41 -0.19 -11.33 13.94
C GLU A 41 0.98 -10.38 14.20
N PHE A 42 1.82 -10.74 15.20
CA PHE A 42 3.12 -10.12 15.47
C PHE A 42 4.13 -11.21 15.79
N CYS A 43 5.32 -11.12 15.19
CA CYS A 43 6.39 -12.08 15.39
C CYS A 43 7.62 -11.39 16.03
N PHE A 44 7.98 -11.79 17.24
CA PHE A 44 9.15 -11.24 17.96
C PHE A 44 10.47 -11.60 17.28
N ASP A 45 10.59 -12.81 16.74
CA ASP A 45 11.81 -13.33 16.12
C ASP A 45 11.88 -13.07 14.61
N SER A 46 11.23 -11.99 14.14
CA SER A 46 11.20 -11.67 12.73
C SER A 46 12.58 -11.27 12.23
N LYS A 47 13.03 -11.95 11.16
CA LYS A 47 14.27 -11.61 10.45
C LYS A 47 14.07 -10.41 9.53
N SER A 48 15.15 -9.74 9.15
CA SER A 48 15.10 -8.68 8.15
C SER A 48 14.51 -9.21 6.84
N THR A 49 13.57 -8.46 6.25
CA THR A 49 12.96 -8.81 4.97
C THR A 49 14.04 -8.89 3.89
N ILE A 50 14.06 -10.00 3.15
CA ILE A 50 14.94 -10.20 2.00
C ILE A 50 14.09 -10.09 0.74
N GLY A 51 14.32 -9.05 -0.07
CA GLY A 51 13.55 -8.81 -1.28
C GLY A 51 12.20 -8.15 -1.01
N ILE A 52 11.10 -8.75 -1.45
CA ILE A 52 9.75 -8.20 -1.37
C ILE A 52 8.79 -9.27 -0.92
N GLU A 53 7.94 -8.88 0.01
CA GLU A 53 6.78 -9.67 0.40
C GLU A 53 5.50 -9.02 -0.13
N PHE A 54 4.58 -9.84 -0.55
CA PHE A 54 3.29 -9.42 -1.08
C PHE A 54 2.17 -10.04 -0.24
N GLN A 55 1.27 -9.18 0.26
CA GLN A 55 0.10 -9.64 1.00
C GLN A 55 -1.15 -8.92 0.51
N THR A 56 -2.31 -9.53 0.71
CA THR A 56 -3.58 -8.95 0.31
C THR A 56 -4.59 -9.00 1.45
N ARG A 57 -5.40 -7.95 1.56
CA ARG A 57 -6.59 -7.93 2.40
C ARG A 57 -7.73 -7.24 1.65
N THR A 58 -8.93 -7.82 1.68
CA THR A 58 -10.13 -7.20 1.12
C THR A 58 -10.91 -6.53 2.24
N VAL A 59 -11.22 -5.24 2.04
CA VAL A 59 -11.99 -4.41 2.97
C VAL A 59 -13.23 -3.85 2.28
N GLN A 60 -14.18 -3.35 3.07
CA GLN A 60 -15.36 -2.66 2.56
C GLN A 60 -15.31 -1.18 2.90
N ILE A 61 -15.34 -0.32 1.88
CA ILE A 61 -15.39 1.14 2.00
C ILE A 61 -16.54 1.63 1.11
N ASP A 62 -17.44 2.46 1.67
CA ASP A 62 -18.60 3.02 0.95
C ASP A 62 -19.41 1.97 0.16
N ARG A 63 -19.65 0.80 0.77
CA ARG A 63 -20.32 -0.35 0.16
C ARG A 63 -19.59 -0.98 -1.03
N LYS A 64 -18.33 -0.57 -1.30
CA LYS A 64 -17.45 -1.13 -2.31
C LYS A 64 -16.46 -2.09 -1.69
N ARG A 65 -16.19 -3.20 -2.36
CA ARG A 65 -15.16 -4.17 -1.96
C ARG A 65 -13.83 -3.80 -2.59
N ILE A 66 -12.89 -3.44 -1.75
CA ILE A 66 -11.56 -2.99 -2.15
C ILE A 66 -10.55 -4.06 -1.74
N LYS A 67 -9.84 -4.62 -2.70
CA LYS A 67 -8.71 -5.49 -2.46
C LYS A 67 -7.44 -4.65 -2.37
N ALA A 68 -6.90 -4.52 -1.18
CA ALA A 68 -5.59 -3.94 -0.96
C ALA A 68 -4.52 -4.97 -1.34
N GLN A 69 -3.66 -4.63 -2.29
CA GLN A 69 -2.44 -5.35 -2.64
C GLN A 69 -1.26 -4.61 -2.04
N ILE A 70 -0.63 -5.18 -1.01
CA ILE A 70 0.36 -4.48 -0.21
C ILE A 70 1.71 -5.13 -0.45
N TRP A 71 2.67 -4.32 -0.88
CA TRP A 71 4.03 -4.70 -1.21
C TRP A 71 4.96 -4.22 -0.11
N ASP A 72 5.46 -5.15 0.72
CA ASP A 72 6.47 -4.87 1.73
C ASP A 72 7.87 -4.92 1.11
N THR A 73 8.62 -3.86 1.26
CA THR A 73 9.96 -3.75 0.68
C THR A 73 11.04 -3.87 1.74
N ALA A 74 12.16 -4.53 1.39
CA ALA A 74 13.35 -4.50 2.23
C ALA A 74 13.85 -3.06 2.41
N GLY A 75 14.02 -2.63 3.67
CA GLY A 75 14.44 -1.26 3.99
C GLY A 75 15.94 -1.00 3.82
N GLN A 76 16.68 -1.86 3.11
CA GLN A 76 18.10 -1.71 2.90
C GLN A 76 18.39 -0.99 1.57
N GLU A 77 19.24 0.01 1.61
CA GLU A 77 19.67 0.85 0.48
C GLU A 77 20.27 0.07 -0.70
N ARG A 78 20.87 -1.11 -0.43
CA ARG A 78 21.43 -1.98 -1.48
C ARG A 78 20.40 -2.55 -2.46
N TYR A 79 19.13 -2.53 -2.11
CA TYR A 79 18.03 -2.99 -2.95
C TYR A 79 17.33 -1.86 -3.72
N ARG A 80 17.78 -0.60 -3.60
CA ARG A 80 17.19 0.58 -4.26
C ARG A 80 17.07 0.45 -5.76
N ALA A 81 18.04 -0.12 -6.44
CA ALA A 81 18.01 -0.27 -7.90
C ALA A 81 16.83 -1.11 -8.40
N VAL A 82 16.29 -1.97 -7.55
CA VAL A 82 15.12 -2.83 -7.83
C VAL A 82 13.83 -2.13 -7.40
N THR A 83 13.92 -1.16 -6.47
CA THR A 83 12.76 -0.54 -5.79
C THR A 83 11.94 0.37 -6.70
N SER A 84 12.56 1.03 -7.70
CA SER A 84 11.83 1.95 -8.60
C SER A 84 10.70 1.28 -9.39
N ALA A 85 10.86 0.00 -9.76
CA ALA A 85 9.83 -0.77 -10.46
C ALA A 85 8.59 -1.04 -9.58
N TYR A 86 8.75 -1.02 -8.24
CA TYR A 86 7.64 -1.30 -7.31
C TYR A 86 6.70 -0.14 -7.13
N TYR A 87 7.18 1.09 -7.29
CA TYR A 87 6.34 2.29 -7.21
C TYR A 87 5.38 2.41 -8.38
N ARG A 88 5.69 1.74 -9.50
CA ARG A 88 4.85 1.79 -10.70
C ARG A 88 3.46 1.23 -10.42
N GLY A 89 2.45 2.06 -10.71
CA GLY A 89 1.05 1.70 -10.50
C GLY A 89 0.60 1.70 -9.03
N ALA A 90 1.46 2.09 -8.07
CA ALA A 90 1.05 2.28 -6.69
C ALA A 90 0.12 3.49 -6.57
N LEU A 91 -1.03 3.29 -5.92
CA LEU A 91 -2.01 4.33 -5.63
C LEU A 91 -1.82 4.92 -4.23
N GLY A 92 -1.12 4.19 -3.36
CA GLY A 92 -0.77 4.64 -2.02
C GLY A 92 0.57 4.13 -1.56
N ALA A 93 1.15 4.85 -0.60
CA ALA A 93 2.36 4.47 0.09
C ALA A 93 2.20 4.64 1.60
N MET A 94 2.72 3.69 2.35
CA MET A 94 2.88 3.78 3.80
C MET A 94 4.37 3.95 4.10
N LEU A 95 4.75 5.15 4.53
CA LEU A 95 6.12 5.50 4.88
C LEU A 95 6.31 5.38 6.38
N VAL A 96 7.18 4.48 6.81
CA VAL A 96 7.30 4.07 8.20
C VAL A 96 8.64 4.51 8.80
N TYR A 97 8.60 5.11 9.99
CA TYR A 97 9.76 5.36 10.83
C TYR A 97 9.53 4.79 12.25
N ASP A 98 10.61 4.66 13.03
CA ASP A 98 10.59 4.20 14.43
C ASP A 98 10.67 5.42 15.35
N ILE A 99 9.62 5.67 16.15
CA ILE A 99 9.57 6.85 17.05
C ILE A 99 10.71 6.91 18.06
N THR A 100 11.36 5.77 18.34
CA THR A 100 12.50 5.67 19.28
C THR A 100 13.86 5.88 18.61
N LYS A 101 13.88 5.99 17.25
CA LYS A 101 15.12 6.10 16.48
C LYS A 101 15.12 7.34 15.59
N ARG A 102 15.69 8.43 16.09
CA ARG A 102 15.74 9.73 15.41
C ARG A 102 16.19 9.66 13.95
N HIS A 103 17.27 8.93 13.66
CA HIS A 103 17.80 8.82 12.30
C HIS A 103 16.78 8.27 11.29
N THR A 104 15.86 7.39 11.72
CA THR A 104 14.83 6.84 10.82
C THR A 104 13.79 7.90 10.42
N PHE A 105 13.54 8.87 11.27
CA PHE A 105 12.71 10.03 10.94
C PHE A 105 13.45 11.04 10.04
N GLU A 106 14.72 11.30 10.30
CA GLU A 106 15.56 12.15 9.44
C GLU A 106 15.64 11.64 8.00
N HIS A 107 15.58 10.31 7.82
CA HIS A 107 15.56 9.69 6.50
C HIS A 107 14.20 9.77 5.79
N VAL A 108 13.12 10.18 6.47
CA VAL A 108 11.77 10.27 5.87
C VAL A 108 11.75 11.20 4.67
N ALA A 109 12.43 12.36 4.75
CA ALA A 109 12.49 13.31 3.63
C ALA A 109 13.04 12.65 2.36
N ARG A 110 14.11 11.88 2.48
CA ARG A 110 14.73 11.14 1.37
C ARG A 110 13.79 10.09 0.77
N TRP A 111 13.00 9.40 1.61
CA TRP A 111 11.99 8.45 1.14
C TRP A 111 10.84 9.13 0.40
N VAL A 112 10.44 10.32 0.84
CA VAL A 112 9.45 11.15 0.13
C VAL A 112 9.96 11.57 -1.24
N ASP A 113 11.22 12.01 -1.34
CA ASP A 113 11.83 12.40 -2.61
C ASP A 113 11.93 11.22 -3.59
N GLU A 114 12.35 10.05 -3.10
CA GLU A 114 12.41 8.82 -3.89
C GLU A 114 11.02 8.42 -4.41
N LEU A 115 10.01 8.48 -3.55
CA LEU A 115 8.63 8.21 -3.93
C LEU A 115 8.14 9.18 -5.01
N ARG A 116 8.38 10.48 -4.85
CA ARG A 116 7.99 11.52 -5.82
C ARG A 116 8.70 11.37 -7.16
N ALA A 117 9.92 10.86 -7.17
CA ALA A 117 10.68 10.62 -8.40
C ALA A 117 10.16 9.43 -9.22
N HIS A 118 9.53 8.43 -8.59
CA HIS A 118 9.22 7.15 -9.23
C HIS A 118 7.73 6.78 -9.24
N ALA A 119 6.91 7.40 -8.39
CA ALA A 119 5.47 7.14 -8.32
C ALA A 119 4.67 8.19 -9.10
N ASP A 120 3.37 7.92 -9.29
CA ASP A 120 2.42 8.90 -9.83
C ASP A 120 2.30 10.09 -8.87
N LYS A 121 2.21 11.31 -9.41
CA LYS A 121 2.07 12.55 -8.62
C LYS A 121 0.82 12.58 -7.72
N SER A 122 -0.15 11.73 -8.00
CA SER A 122 -1.40 11.64 -7.22
C SER A 122 -1.38 10.52 -6.18
N ILE A 123 -0.22 9.89 -5.94
CA ILE A 123 -0.09 8.87 -4.91
C ILE A 123 -0.45 9.43 -3.53
N VAL A 124 -1.26 8.69 -2.79
CA VAL A 124 -1.62 9.04 -1.42
C VAL A 124 -0.57 8.48 -0.48
N VAL A 125 0.02 9.34 0.36
CA VAL A 125 1.09 8.93 1.27
C VAL A 125 0.65 9.09 2.72
N MET A 126 0.82 8.03 3.51
CA MET A 126 0.62 7.99 4.95
C MET A 126 1.96 7.83 5.65
N LEU A 127 2.36 8.81 6.45
CA LEU A 127 3.51 8.73 7.36
C LEU A 127 3.09 8.02 8.65
N ILE A 128 3.83 6.99 9.05
CA ILE A 128 3.57 6.19 10.25
C ILE A 128 4.76 6.24 11.20
N GLY A 129 4.56 6.81 12.39
CA GLY A 129 5.45 6.65 13.54
C GLY A 129 5.13 5.33 14.24
N ASN A 130 5.90 4.28 13.96
CA ASN A 130 5.68 2.97 14.54
C ASN A 130 6.38 2.80 15.88
N LYS A 131 5.95 1.81 16.65
CA LYS A 131 6.42 1.44 17.98
C LYS A 131 6.01 2.45 19.06
N SER A 132 4.77 2.99 18.93
CA SER A 132 4.19 3.93 19.90
C SER A 132 4.03 3.35 21.31
N ASP A 133 4.10 2.03 21.45
CA ASP A 133 4.11 1.27 22.71
C ASP A 133 5.42 1.40 23.50
N LEU A 134 6.51 1.81 22.85
CA LEU A 134 7.82 1.87 23.50
C LEU A 134 8.04 3.22 24.20
N GLY A 135 8.65 3.16 25.38
CA GLY A 135 9.27 4.32 26.03
C GLY A 135 10.53 4.78 25.29
N GLY A 136 11.07 5.93 25.68
CA GLY A 136 12.31 6.45 25.08
C GLY A 136 12.09 7.07 23.69
N ARG A 137 10.97 7.73 23.50
CA ARG A 137 10.61 8.49 22.29
C ARG A 137 11.76 9.47 21.94
N ALA A 138 12.23 9.42 20.71
CA ALA A 138 13.25 10.31 20.14
C ALA A 138 12.66 11.32 19.13
N VAL A 139 11.42 11.13 18.69
CA VAL A 139 10.69 12.01 17.77
C VAL A 139 9.35 12.37 18.40
N SER A 140 9.06 13.65 18.56
CA SER A 140 7.78 14.09 19.11
C SER A 140 6.65 13.94 18.08
N THR A 141 5.43 13.72 18.57
CA THR A 141 4.23 13.64 17.72
C THR A 141 4.01 14.95 16.96
N ASP A 142 4.23 16.09 17.62
CA ASP A 142 4.03 17.42 17.03
C ASP A 142 5.02 17.67 15.88
N GLU A 143 6.28 17.31 16.08
CA GLU A 143 7.31 17.44 15.04
C GLU A 143 6.98 16.58 13.80
N ALA A 144 6.59 15.34 14.01
CA ALA A 144 6.24 14.44 12.91
C ALA A 144 4.94 14.86 12.20
N SER A 145 3.97 15.39 12.95
CA SER A 145 2.73 15.93 12.40
C SER A 145 2.99 17.19 11.57
N ALA A 146 3.82 18.11 12.06
CA ALA A 146 4.19 19.32 11.34
C ALA A 146 4.94 18.99 10.03
N PHE A 147 5.88 18.06 10.07
CA PHE A 147 6.57 17.59 8.88
C PHE A 147 5.58 16.98 7.86
N ALA A 148 4.65 16.15 8.33
CA ALA A 148 3.67 15.53 7.45
C ALA A 148 2.76 16.58 6.79
N GLU A 149 2.31 17.58 7.54
CA GLU A 149 1.51 18.70 7.02
C GLU A 149 2.28 19.50 5.97
N GLU A 150 3.53 19.87 6.24
CA GLU A 150 4.41 20.58 5.30
C GLU A 150 4.60 19.79 4.00
N GLN A 151 4.77 18.49 4.10
CA GLN A 151 4.96 17.60 2.95
C GLN A 151 3.65 17.16 2.28
N GLY A 152 2.47 17.53 2.81
CA GLY A 152 1.17 17.12 2.29
C GLY A 152 0.90 15.62 2.46
N LEU A 153 1.38 15.03 3.55
CA LEU A 153 1.21 13.63 3.91
C LEU A 153 0.12 13.48 4.97
N PHE A 154 -0.58 12.36 4.96
CA PHE A 154 -1.36 11.94 6.13
C PHE A 154 -0.42 11.41 7.21
N PHE A 155 -0.81 11.56 8.48
CA PHE A 155 0.02 11.14 9.60
C PHE A 155 -0.77 10.32 10.61
N SER A 156 -0.12 9.31 11.19
CA SER A 156 -0.59 8.56 12.35
C SER A 156 0.59 7.95 13.08
N GLU A 157 0.46 7.79 14.40
CA GLU A 157 1.33 6.88 15.16
C GLU A 157 0.61 5.57 15.37
N ALA A 158 1.37 4.48 15.40
CA ALA A 158 0.84 3.13 15.54
C ALA A 158 1.83 2.22 16.29
N SER A 159 1.32 1.12 16.79
CA SER A 159 2.13 0.03 17.33
C SER A 159 1.77 -1.28 16.65
N ALA A 160 2.72 -1.86 15.93
CA ALA A 160 2.56 -3.20 15.39
C ALA A 160 2.45 -4.26 16.50
N LEU A 161 3.09 -4.03 17.66
CA LEU A 161 3.05 -4.94 18.81
C LEU A 161 1.67 -5.00 19.44
N SER A 162 1.13 -3.85 19.84
CA SER A 162 -0.20 -3.78 20.48
C SER A 162 -1.36 -3.83 19.48
N GLY A 163 -1.12 -3.57 18.20
CA GLY A 163 -2.14 -3.39 17.17
C GLY A 163 -2.76 -1.99 17.15
N GLU A 164 -2.38 -1.12 18.08
CA GLU A 164 -2.95 0.22 18.20
C GLU A 164 -2.78 1.02 16.90
N ASN A 165 -3.88 1.62 16.44
CA ASN A 165 -3.98 2.45 15.23
C ASN A 165 -3.56 1.77 13.91
N VAL A 166 -3.11 0.52 13.88
CA VAL A 166 -2.65 -0.13 12.64
C VAL A 166 -3.79 -0.25 11.64
N GLU A 167 -4.89 -0.86 12.02
CA GLU A 167 -6.05 -1.00 11.11
C GLU A 167 -6.60 0.36 10.68
N ARG A 168 -6.71 1.31 11.61
CA ARG A 168 -7.20 2.67 11.34
C ARG A 168 -6.34 3.39 10.30
N ALA A 169 -5.02 3.29 10.38
CA ALA A 169 -4.10 3.92 9.44
C ALA A 169 -4.23 3.34 8.03
N PHE A 170 -4.28 2.01 7.89
CA PHE A 170 -4.48 1.36 6.60
C PHE A 170 -5.86 1.68 6.00
N LEU A 171 -6.93 1.63 6.80
CA LEU A 171 -8.26 1.97 6.32
C LEU A 171 -8.36 3.42 5.87
N ARG A 172 -7.75 4.37 6.60
CA ARG A 172 -7.71 5.77 6.19
C ARG A 172 -6.97 5.94 4.86
N LEU A 173 -5.80 5.31 4.70
CA LEU A 173 -5.07 5.34 3.42
C LEU A 173 -5.94 4.83 2.27
N LEU A 174 -6.63 3.70 2.46
CA LEU A 174 -7.51 3.13 1.45
C LEU A 174 -8.74 4.02 1.13
N GLN A 175 -9.30 4.70 2.13
CA GLN A 175 -10.39 5.65 1.95
C GLN A 175 -9.97 6.84 1.11
N GLU A 176 -8.80 7.42 1.38
CA GLU A 176 -8.25 8.55 0.62
C GLU A 176 -7.92 8.15 -0.83
N ILE A 177 -7.37 6.95 -1.04
CA ILE A 177 -7.17 6.41 -2.39
C ILE A 177 -8.51 6.28 -3.12
N HIS A 178 -9.52 5.70 -2.45
CA HIS A 178 -10.85 5.53 -3.04
C HIS A 178 -11.49 6.87 -3.41
N ALA A 179 -11.39 7.88 -2.55
CA ALA A 179 -11.88 9.23 -2.81
C ALA A 179 -11.19 9.85 -4.05
N ASN A 180 -9.86 9.73 -4.15
CA ASN A 180 -9.09 10.25 -5.27
C ASN A 180 -9.43 9.54 -6.60
N VAL A 181 -9.54 8.20 -6.58
CA VAL A 181 -9.92 7.41 -7.76
C VAL A 181 -11.33 7.76 -8.21
N SER A 182 -12.28 7.87 -7.28
CA SER A 182 -13.67 8.24 -7.57
C SER A 182 -13.78 9.65 -8.17
N LYS A 183 -13.03 10.62 -7.62
CA LYS A 183 -12.98 11.98 -8.15
C LYS A 183 -12.43 12.02 -9.58
N LYS A 184 -11.31 11.35 -9.85
CA LYS A 184 -10.73 11.24 -11.21
C LYS A 184 -11.72 10.61 -12.20
N SER A 185 -12.44 9.58 -11.78
CA SER A 185 -13.44 8.91 -12.61
C SER A 185 -14.62 9.84 -12.96
N LEU A 186 -15.09 10.63 -11.99
CA LEU A 186 -16.13 11.63 -12.21
C LEU A 186 -15.69 12.77 -13.14
N GLU A 187 -14.45 13.24 -12.98
CA GLU A 187 -13.89 14.28 -13.87
C GLU A 187 -13.71 13.78 -15.30
N ALA A 188 -13.24 12.52 -15.47
CA ALA A 188 -13.14 11.89 -16.78
C ALA A 188 -14.50 11.73 -17.45
N ALA A 189 -15.52 11.30 -16.70
CA ALA A 189 -16.89 11.21 -17.19
C ALA A 189 -17.45 12.58 -17.62
N ARG A 190 -17.26 13.63 -16.82
CA ARG A 190 -17.67 14.99 -17.17
C ARG A 190 -16.99 15.51 -18.45
N LYS A 191 -15.69 15.23 -18.64
CA LYS A 191 -14.96 15.61 -19.87
C LYS A 191 -15.47 14.84 -21.09
N ALA A 192 -15.84 13.58 -20.95
CA ALA A 192 -16.39 12.75 -22.01
C ALA A 192 -17.81 13.19 -22.44
N TYR A 193 -18.62 13.69 -21.49
CA TYR A 193 -20.00 14.12 -21.73
C TYR A 193 -20.16 15.63 -21.97
N GLY A 194 -19.12 16.44 -21.79
CA GLY A 194 -19.17 17.90 -21.92
C GLY A 194 -19.43 18.46 -23.33
N ASN A 195 -19.59 17.61 -24.36
CA ASN A 195 -20.02 17.96 -25.70
C ASN A 195 -21.46 17.42 -25.98
N GLY A 196 -22.41 18.00 -25.27
CA GLY A 196 -23.82 18.04 -25.57
C GLY A 196 -24.51 16.78 -26.12
N ARG A 197 -25.17 16.04 -25.19
CA ARG A 197 -26.52 15.48 -25.41
C ARG A 197 -27.03 14.90 -24.08
N GLU A 198 -28.17 15.39 -23.60
CA GLU A 198 -28.95 14.72 -22.55
C GLU A 198 -29.32 13.31 -23.04
N TYR A 199 -28.90 12.31 -22.30
CA TYR A 199 -29.44 10.96 -22.35
C TYR A 199 -29.56 10.39 -20.95
N GLY A 200 -30.69 9.72 -20.72
CA GLY A 200 -31.22 9.26 -19.46
C GLY A 200 -30.23 8.50 -18.56
N SER A 201 -30.61 8.48 -17.31
CA SER A 201 -29.95 7.86 -16.17
C SER A 201 -29.77 6.35 -16.34
N ASP A 202 -28.73 5.93 -17.06
CA ASP A 202 -28.22 4.56 -16.99
C ASP A 202 -26.77 4.55 -16.56
N VAL A 203 -26.57 3.88 -15.45
CA VAL A 203 -25.34 3.72 -14.71
C VAL A 203 -24.22 3.22 -15.61
N LEU A 204 -23.29 4.08 -16.01
CA LEU A 204 -22.01 3.67 -16.58
C LEU A 204 -21.15 3.03 -15.50
N MET A 205 -21.17 1.72 -15.44
CA MET A 205 -20.15 0.91 -14.82
C MET A 205 -18.81 1.16 -15.53
N LEU A 206 -18.01 2.07 -15.01
CA LEU A 206 -16.60 2.15 -15.40
C LEU A 206 -15.91 0.88 -14.92
N LYS A 207 -15.67 -0.03 -15.86
CA LYS A 207 -14.82 -1.21 -15.65
C LYS A 207 -13.46 -0.70 -15.15
N GLY A 208 -13.17 -0.96 -13.88
CA GLY A 208 -11.82 -0.80 -13.34
C GLY A 208 -10.85 -1.54 -14.25
N THR A 209 -9.72 -0.92 -14.54
CA THR A 209 -8.68 -1.53 -15.35
C THR A 209 -8.29 -2.85 -14.70
N LYS A 210 -8.72 -3.95 -15.27
CA LYS A 210 -8.23 -5.29 -14.95
C LYS A 210 -6.79 -5.35 -15.49
N LEU A 211 -5.83 -4.93 -14.69
CA LEU A 211 -4.46 -5.33 -14.91
C LEU A 211 -4.40 -6.83 -14.60
N SER A 212 -4.19 -7.64 -15.63
CA SER A 212 -4.07 -9.08 -15.45
C SER A 212 -2.76 -9.35 -14.71
N LEU A 213 -2.90 -9.73 -13.46
CA LEU A 213 -1.80 -10.03 -12.51
C LEU A 213 -0.84 -11.12 -13.03
N SER A 214 -1.29 -11.94 -14.00
CA SER A 214 -0.54 -13.06 -14.54
C SER A 214 0.68 -12.66 -15.38
N GLU A 215 0.68 -11.50 -16.04
CA GLU A 215 1.79 -11.07 -16.88
C GLU A 215 2.91 -10.37 -16.09
N GLU A 216 2.59 -9.59 -15.05
CA GLU A 216 3.62 -8.91 -14.26
C GLU A 216 4.37 -9.85 -13.31
N ILE A 217 3.69 -10.84 -12.72
CA ILE A 217 4.34 -11.84 -11.84
C ILE A 217 5.26 -12.75 -12.67
N SER A 218 4.86 -13.17 -13.87
CA SER A 218 5.68 -13.99 -14.77
C SER A 218 6.97 -13.31 -15.21
N LEU A 219 6.96 -12.01 -15.43
CA LEU A 219 8.15 -11.23 -15.81
C LEU A 219 9.12 -11.03 -14.63
N MET A 220 8.62 -10.96 -13.39
CA MET A 220 9.47 -10.81 -12.20
C MET A 220 10.08 -12.13 -11.73
N GLU A 221 9.34 -13.24 -11.78
CA GLU A 221 9.85 -14.57 -11.43
C GLU A 221 10.94 -15.05 -12.38
N THR A 222 10.80 -14.78 -13.68
CA THR A 222 11.84 -15.13 -14.68
C THR A 222 13.12 -14.32 -14.53
N SER A 223 13.06 -13.07 -14.03
CA SER A 223 14.24 -12.23 -13.76
C SER A 223 14.95 -12.64 -12.46
N ALA A 224 14.23 -13.07 -11.43
CA ALA A 224 14.80 -13.53 -10.17
C ALA A 224 15.44 -14.93 -10.28
N MET A 225 14.81 -15.86 -10.99
CA MET A 225 15.34 -17.20 -11.19
C MET A 225 16.59 -17.25 -12.06
N LYS A 226 16.75 -16.36 -13.05
CA LYS A 226 17.97 -16.33 -13.88
C LYS A 226 19.24 -15.85 -13.14
N ARG A 227 19.10 -15.22 -11.96
CA ARG A 227 20.25 -14.81 -11.13
C ARG A 227 20.63 -15.80 -10.04
N ALA A 228 19.78 -16.76 -9.72
CA ALA A 228 20.06 -17.79 -8.71
C ALA A 228 20.79 -19.04 -9.25
N SER A 229 20.89 -19.20 -10.57
CA SER A 229 21.50 -20.40 -11.20
C SER A 229 22.99 -20.24 -11.57
N THR A 230 23.68 -19.16 -11.17
CA THR A 230 25.09 -18.93 -11.44
C THR A 230 25.99 -18.84 -10.22
N CYS A 231 25.62 -19.45 -9.10
CA CYS A 231 26.53 -19.73 -7.99
C CYS A 231 26.59 -21.23 -7.74
N SER A 232 27.36 -21.93 -8.57
CA SER A 232 27.82 -23.30 -8.31
C SER A 232 29.31 -23.22 -7.96
N CYS A 233 29.62 -23.71 -6.76
CA CYS A 233 30.84 -24.36 -6.29
C CYS A 233 32.23 -23.86 -6.75
N TYR A 234 32.99 -23.33 -5.81
CA TYR A 234 34.21 -23.99 -5.31
C TYR A 234 34.47 -23.50 -3.88
#